data_9575bf792f107299241ef1efce0c8168
#
_entry.id   9575bf792f107299241ef1efce0c8168
#
_cell.length_a   1.000
_cell.length_b   1.000
_cell.length_c   1.000
_cell.angle_alpha   90.00
_cell.angle_beta   90.00
_cell.angle_gamma   90.00
#
_symmetry.space_group_name_H-M   'P 1'
#
loop_
_entity.id
_entity.type
_entity.pdbx_description
1 polymer ?
#
loop_
_entity_poly.entity_id
_entity_poly.type
_entity_poly.pdbx_seq_one_letter_code
_entity_poly.pdbx_strand_id
1 'polypeptide(L)'
;MDIAVWIVSGLLAVAYLAAGLMKTFIAKEKLVKNLPWTEDYSAGTVRFIGIAELLGAIGLIAPWLTGIAPILTPLAAVGLVIVQALAIRTHIRRHEQVIANIVLLVLALFVAATRFLQLAGTI
;
A
#
# COMPACT_ATOMS: atom_id res chain seq x y z
N MET A 1 -1.88 4.25 -21.57
CA MET A 1 -2.03 4.48 -20.12
C MET A 1 -2.45 3.20 -19.38
N ASP A 2 -3.27 2.39 -20.00
CA ASP A 2 -3.79 1.17 -19.35
C ASP A 2 -2.67 0.16 -18.99
N ILE A 3 -1.74 -0.09 -19.91
CA ILE A 3 -0.61 -1.00 -19.66
C ILE A 3 0.24 -0.48 -18.50
N ALA A 4 0.55 0.83 -18.50
CA ALA A 4 1.38 1.41 -17.45
C ALA A 4 0.72 1.28 -16.07
N VAL A 5 -0.56 1.59 -15.95
CA VAL A 5 -1.27 1.51 -14.66
C VAL A 5 -1.40 0.06 -14.18
N TRP A 6 -1.58 -0.90 -15.11
CA TRP A 6 -1.62 -2.31 -14.75
C TRP A 6 -0.27 -2.81 -14.23
N ILE A 7 0.83 -2.42 -14.88
CA ILE A 7 2.18 -2.79 -14.43
C ILE A 7 2.43 -2.24 -13.02
N VAL A 8 2.15 -0.95 -12.81
CA VAL A 8 2.36 -0.32 -11.52
C VAL A 8 1.46 -0.95 -10.45
N SER A 9 0.19 -1.18 -10.78
CA SER A 9 -0.75 -1.83 -9.85
C SER A 9 -0.29 -3.22 -9.46
N GLY A 10 0.21 -3.99 -10.42
CA GLY A 10 0.74 -5.33 -10.16
C GLY A 10 1.95 -5.32 -9.24
N LEU A 11 2.89 -4.41 -9.51
CA LEU A 11 4.09 -4.27 -8.67
C LEU A 11 3.72 -3.86 -7.24
N LEU A 12 2.81 -2.89 -7.09
CA LEU A 12 2.33 -2.47 -5.77
C LEU A 12 1.59 -3.59 -5.06
N ALA A 13 0.74 -4.31 -5.78
CA ALA A 13 -0.03 -5.40 -5.18
C ALA A 13 0.89 -6.49 -4.63
N VAL A 14 1.94 -6.87 -5.36
CA VAL A 14 2.91 -7.86 -4.88
C VAL A 14 3.66 -7.33 -3.65
N ALA A 15 4.12 -6.08 -3.68
CA ALA A 15 4.84 -5.48 -2.58
C ALA A 15 3.99 -5.42 -1.31
N TYR A 16 2.74 -4.96 -1.43
CA TYR A 16 1.85 -4.84 -0.27
C TYR A 16 1.29 -6.19 0.20
N LEU A 17 1.12 -7.14 -0.72
CA LEU A 17 0.76 -8.50 -0.32
C LEU A 17 1.84 -9.10 0.57
N ALA A 18 3.10 -9.00 0.15
CA ALA A 18 4.23 -9.50 0.93
C ALA A 18 4.34 -8.77 2.29
N ALA A 19 4.32 -7.43 2.27
CA ALA A 19 4.41 -6.64 3.49
C ALA A 19 3.23 -6.90 4.44
N GLY A 20 2.03 -6.98 3.89
CA GLY A 20 0.82 -7.24 4.66
C GLY A 20 0.81 -8.61 5.28
N LEU A 21 1.25 -9.64 4.55
CA LEU A 21 1.35 -11.00 5.10
C LEU A 21 2.34 -11.04 6.26
N MET A 22 3.50 -10.40 6.11
CA MET A 22 4.49 -10.34 7.17
C MET A 22 3.92 -9.70 8.44
N LYS A 23 3.31 -8.53 8.31
CA LYS A 23 2.79 -7.77 9.46
C LYS A 23 1.58 -8.44 10.11
N THR A 24 0.82 -9.21 9.33
CA THR A 24 -0.37 -9.89 9.83
C THR A 24 -0.03 -11.18 10.58
N PHE A 25 0.92 -11.97 10.05
CA PHE A 25 1.14 -13.34 10.50
C PHE A 25 2.44 -13.57 11.25
N ILE A 26 3.45 -12.69 11.10
CA ILE A 26 4.71 -12.84 11.82
C ILE A 26 4.62 -12.12 13.16
N ALA A 27 5.10 -12.78 14.22
CA ALA A 27 5.11 -12.20 15.56
C ALA A 27 5.96 -10.94 15.62
N LYS A 28 5.50 -9.93 16.36
CA LYS A 28 6.18 -8.63 16.47
C LYS A 28 7.65 -8.78 16.87
N GLU A 29 7.97 -9.69 17.77
CA GLU A 29 9.33 -9.92 18.24
C GLU A 29 10.28 -10.31 17.12
N LYS A 30 9.77 -11.03 16.11
CA LYS A 30 10.55 -11.40 14.91
C LYS A 30 10.57 -10.28 13.89
N LEU A 31 9.48 -9.52 13.78
CA LEU A 31 9.39 -8.41 12.84
C LEU A 31 10.37 -7.29 13.16
N VAL A 32 10.59 -7.00 14.45
CA VAL A 32 11.50 -5.92 14.89
C VAL A 32 12.90 -6.10 14.31
N LYS A 33 13.35 -7.33 14.10
CA LYS A 33 14.67 -7.60 13.52
C LYS A 33 14.80 -7.09 12.08
N ASN A 34 13.76 -7.21 11.30
CA ASN A 34 13.74 -6.80 9.88
C ASN A 34 13.06 -5.45 9.66
N LEU A 35 12.12 -5.10 10.54
CA LEU A 35 11.35 -3.87 10.50
C LEU A 35 11.45 -3.19 11.88
N PRO A 36 12.58 -2.55 12.19
CA PRO A 36 12.81 -1.98 13.53
C PRO A 36 11.76 -0.98 13.98
N TRP A 37 11.13 -0.27 13.05
CA TRP A 37 10.08 0.70 13.38
C TRP A 37 8.87 0.08 14.09
N THR A 38 8.68 -1.23 13.95
CA THR A 38 7.54 -1.92 14.58
C THR A 38 7.64 -1.94 16.10
N GLU A 39 8.84 -1.71 16.66
CA GLU A 39 9.00 -1.64 18.11
C GLU A 39 8.25 -0.44 18.72
N ASP A 40 7.99 0.60 17.93
CA ASP A 40 7.28 1.80 18.40
C ASP A 40 5.77 1.61 18.48
N TYR A 41 5.25 0.48 17.99
CA TYR A 41 3.81 0.22 17.89
C TYR A 41 3.45 -1.07 18.59
N SER A 42 2.17 -1.16 19.02
CA SER A 42 1.66 -2.41 19.61
C SER A 42 1.57 -3.50 18.53
N ALA A 43 1.59 -4.77 18.98
CA ALA A 43 1.40 -5.89 18.07
C ALA A 43 0.07 -5.79 17.30
N GLY A 44 -0.99 -5.33 17.98
CA GLY A 44 -2.30 -5.14 17.36
C GLY A 44 -2.28 -4.06 16.28
N THR A 45 -1.57 -2.96 16.51
CA THR A 45 -1.43 -1.88 15.51
C THR A 45 -0.66 -2.36 14.29
N VAL A 46 0.44 -3.08 14.48
CA VAL A 46 1.23 -3.63 13.37
C VAL A 46 0.37 -4.59 12.55
N ARG A 47 -0.40 -5.46 13.19
CA ARG A 47 -1.30 -6.39 12.51
C ARG A 47 -2.39 -5.65 11.75
N PHE A 48 -2.96 -4.59 12.33
CA PHE A 48 -3.94 -3.75 11.66
C PHE A 48 -3.37 -3.14 10.37
N ILE A 49 -2.15 -2.61 10.44
CA ILE A 49 -1.45 -2.08 9.25
C ILE A 49 -1.30 -3.18 8.20
N GLY A 50 -0.88 -4.38 8.62
CA GLY A 50 -0.74 -5.53 7.72
C GLY A 50 -2.03 -5.88 7.02
N ILE A 51 -3.14 -5.95 7.75
CA ILE A 51 -4.46 -6.25 7.20
C ILE A 51 -4.88 -5.15 6.21
N ALA A 52 -4.67 -3.88 6.56
CA ALA A 52 -4.98 -2.77 5.67
C ALA A 52 -4.17 -2.86 4.36
N GLU A 53 -2.90 -3.24 4.44
CA GLU A 53 -2.05 -3.43 3.26
C GLU A 53 -2.52 -4.60 2.40
N LEU A 54 -2.95 -5.71 3.02
CA LEU A 54 -3.53 -6.84 2.29
C LEU A 54 -4.80 -6.44 1.55
N LEU A 55 -5.70 -5.74 2.22
CA LEU A 55 -6.93 -5.24 1.60
C LEU A 55 -6.62 -4.26 0.48
N GLY A 56 -5.61 -3.41 0.67
CA GLY A 56 -5.14 -2.50 -0.36
C GLY A 56 -4.61 -3.24 -1.58
N ALA A 57 -3.80 -4.27 -1.38
CA ALA A 57 -3.26 -5.08 -2.48
C ALA A 57 -4.38 -5.73 -3.30
N ILE A 58 -5.36 -6.32 -2.63
CA ILE A 58 -6.53 -6.91 -3.29
C ILE A 58 -7.33 -5.84 -4.00
N GLY A 59 -7.55 -4.70 -3.35
CA GLY A 59 -8.30 -3.57 -3.90
C GLY A 59 -7.68 -2.93 -5.13
N LEU A 60 -6.36 -3.00 -5.28
CA LEU A 60 -5.67 -2.49 -6.48
C LEU A 60 -6.02 -3.29 -7.73
N ILE A 61 -6.34 -4.56 -7.60
CA ILE A 61 -6.48 -5.48 -8.72
C ILE A 61 -7.92 -5.97 -8.91
N ALA A 62 -8.50 -6.57 -7.87
CA ALA A 62 -9.74 -7.32 -8.01
C ALA A 62 -10.96 -6.51 -8.43
N PRO A 63 -11.26 -5.33 -7.85
CA PRO A 63 -12.44 -4.57 -8.26
C PRO A 63 -12.36 -4.11 -9.70
N TRP A 64 -11.17 -3.72 -10.16
CA TRP A 64 -10.98 -3.26 -11.54
C TRP A 64 -11.04 -4.43 -12.51
N LEU A 65 -10.39 -5.54 -12.18
CA LEU A 65 -10.34 -6.72 -13.04
C LEU A 65 -11.72 -7.34 -13.23
N THR A 66 -12.51 -7.42 -12.17
CA THR A 66 -13.84 -8.04 -12.19
C THR A 66 -14.93 -7.09 -12.64
N GLY A 67 -14.69 -5.78 -12.60
CA GLY A 67 -15.73 -4.76 -12.86
C GLY A 67 -16.75 -4.62 -11.74
N ILE A 68 -16.53 -5.30 -10.62
CA ILE A 68 -17.44 -5.20 -9.45
C ILE A 68 -16.94 -4.07 -8.57
N ALA A 69 -17.75 -3.00 -8.45
CA ALA A 69 -17.43 -1.81 -7.66
C ALA A 69 -16.03 -1.27 -7.96
N PRO A 70 -15.72 -0.93 -9.25
CA PRO A 70 -14.36 -0.55 -9.63
C PRO A 70 -13.84 0.70 -8.92
N ILE A 71 -14.71 1.53 -8.35
CA ILE A 71 -14.32 2.67 -7.51
C ILE A 71 -13.44 2.26 -6.33
N LEU A 72 -13.55 1.01 -5.88
CA LEU A 72 -12.74 0.52 -4.78
C LEU A 72 -11.24 0.48 -5.13
N THR A 73 -10.88 0.37 -6.41
CA THR A 73 -9.48 0.37 -6.82
C THR A 73 -8.78 1.71 -6.56
N PRO A 74 -9.26 2.85 -7.08
CA PRO A 74 -8.62 4.12 -6.73
C PRO A 74 -8.75 4.46 -5.25
N LEU A 75 -9.81 4.04 -4.57
CA LEU A 75 -9.93 4.24 -3.13
C LEU A 75 -8.88 3.43 -2.37
N ALA A 76 -8.61 2.19 -2.79
CA ALA A 76 -7.53 1.38 -2.21
C ALA A 76 -6.17 2.07 -2.40
N ALA A 77 -5.93 2.63 -3.59
CA ALA A 77 -4.69 3.36 -3.86
C ALA A 77 -4.55 4.58 -2.96
N VAL A 78 -5.63 5.34 -2.73
CA VAL A 78 -5.62 6.47 -1.78
C VAL A 78 -5.29 5.98 -0.36
N GLY A 79 -5.87 4.86 0.06
CA GLY A 79 -5.57 4.27 1.36
C GLY A 79 -4.08 3.93 1.51
N LEU A 80 -3.47 3.40 0.45
CA LEU A 80 -2.05 3.08 0.45
C LEU A 80 -1.18 4.34 0.45
N VAL A 81 -1.63 5.43 -0.18
CA VAL A 81 -0.96 6.73 -0.07
C VAL A 81 -0.92 7.18 1.38
N ILE A 82 -2.03 7.06 2.09
CA ILE A 82 -2.11 7.42 3.50
C ILE A 82 -1.17 6.57 4.34
N VAL A 83 -1.14 5.26 4.10
CA VAL A 83 -0.24 4.33 4.79
C VAL A 83 1.22 4.76 4.59
N GLN A 84 1.61 5.10 3.35
CA GLN A 84 2.98 5.52 3.07
C GLN A 84 3.31 6.89 3.67
N ALA A 85 2.38 7.82 3.67
CA ALA A 85 2.60 9.11 4.32
C ALA A 85 2.90 8.94 5.81
N LEU A 86 2.15 8.08 6.49
CA LEU A 86 2.37 7.76 7.90
C LEU A 86 3.69 7.01 8.10
N ALA A 87 4.03 6.09 7.19
CA ALA A 87 5.30 5.36 7.23
C ALA A 87 6.49 6.32 7.08
N ILE A 88 6.41 7.27 6.14
CA ILE A 88 7.44 8.28 5.93
C ILE A 88 7.65 9.09 7.20
N ARG A 89 6.56 9.53 7.83
CA ARG A 89 6.63 10.25 9.09
C ARG A 89 7.36 9.45 10.17
N THR A 90 7.03 8.16 10.30
CA THR A 90 7.65 7.27 11.27
C THR A 90 9.15 7.11 11.00
N HIS A 91 9.53 6.86 9.76
CA HIS A 91 10.93 6.67 9.37
C HIS A 91 11.75 7.95 9.56
N ILE A 92 11.19 9.13 9.22
CA ILE A 92 11.87 10.41 9.44
C ILE A 92 12.14 10.60 10.94
N ARG A 93 11.13 10.34 11.77
CA ARG A 93 11.26 10.47 13.22
C ARG A 93 12.33 9.54 13.80
N ARG A 94 12.51 8.36 13.18
CA ARG A 94 13.50 7.38 13.57
C ARG A 94 14.85 7.56 12.87
N HIS A 95 15.01 8.59 12.05
CA HIS A 95 16.24 8.85 11.26
C HIS A 95 16.58 7.68 10.32
N GLU A 96 15.56 7.03 9.77
CA GLU A 96 15.70 5.93 8.82
C GLU A 96 15.50 6.42 7.39
N GLN A 97 15.92 5.61 6.41
CA GLN A 97 15.73 5.92 5.00
C GLN A 97 14.26 5.90 4.62
N VAL A 98 13.87 6.82 3.72
CA VAL A 98 12.50 6.96 3.25
C VAL A 98 12.34 6.81 1.74
N ILE A 99 13.43 6.55 1.01
CA ILE A 99 13.41 6.54 -0.45
C ILE A 99 12.39 5.54 -0.98
N ALA A 100 12.41 4.30 -0.48
CA ALA A 100 11.47 3.27 -0.91
C ALA A 100 10.03 3.67 -0.62
N ASN A 101 9.78 4.30 0.54
CA ASN A 101 8.44 4.75 0.93
C ASN A 101 7.94 5.87 0.03
N ILE A 102 8.83 6.79 -0.37
CA ILE A 102 8.48 7.88 -1.31
C ILE A 102 8.14 7.29 -2.67
N VAL A 103 8.90 6.32 -3.16
CA VAL A 103 8.62 5.64 -4.43
C VAL A 103 7.26 4.97 -4.38
N LEU A 104 6.97 4.22 -3.32
CA LEU A 104 5.68 3.55 -3.16
C LEU A 104 4.53 4.55 -3.10
N LEU A 105 4.72 5.69 -2.41
CA LEU A 105 3.72 6.74 -2.33
C LEU A 105 3.44 7.34 -3.72
N VAL A 106 4.48 7.66 -4.48
CA VAL A 106 4.34 8.24 -5.82
C VAL A 106 3.63 7.25 -6.76
N LEU A 107 3.99 5.97 -6.70
CA LEU A 107 3.35 4.94 -7.52
C LEU A 107 1.88 4.78 -7.15
N ALA A 108 1.54 4.82 -5.86
CA ALA A 108 0.15 4.75 -5.41
C ALA A 108 -0.64 5.99 -5.85
N LEU A 109 -0.06 7.18 -5.80
CA LEU A 109 -0.68 8.40 -6.33
C LEU A 109 -0.95 8.28 -7.82
N PHE A 110 -0.01 7.74 -8.58
CA PHE A 110 -0.19 7.51 -10.01
C PHE A 110 -1.38 6.59 -10.28
N VAL A 111 -1.50 5.48 -9.56
CA VAL A 111 -2.62 4.55 -9.71
C VAL A 111 -3.94 5.23 -9.33
N ALA A 112 -3.97 5.94 -8.21
CA ALA A 112 -5.18 6.63 -7.75
C ALA A 112 -5.65 7.64 -8.80
N ALA A 113 -4.77 8.51 -9.26
CA ALA A 113 -5.11 9.53 -10.25
C ALA A 113 -5.57 8.91 -11.55
N THR A 114 -4.82 7.93 -12.08
CA THR A 114 -5.14 7.28 -13.36
C THR A 114 -6.48 6.56 -13.29
N ARG A 115 -6.74 5.79 -12.25
CA ARG A 115 -7.99 5.05 -12.12
C ARG A 115 -9.19 5.97 -11.91
N PHE A 116 -9.04 7.06 -11.15
CA PHE A 116 -10.12 8.06 -11.05
C PHE A 116 -10.42 8.70 -12.39
N LEU A 117 -9.39 9.07 -13.16
CA LEU A 117 -9.56 9.67 -14.48
C LEU A 117 -10.22 8.69 -15.46
N GLN A 118 -9.84 7.40 -15.40
CA GLN A 118 -10.47 6.37 -16.23
C GLN A 118 -11.94 6.19 -15.87
N LEU A 119 -12.29 6.20 -14.58
CA LEU A 119 -13.69 6.12 -14.14
C LEU A 119 -14.50 7.32 -14.59
N ALA A 120 -13.88 8.50 -14.62
CA ALA A 120 -14.53 9.73 -15.08
C ALA A 120 -14.66 9.80 -16.60
N GLY A 121 -14.06 8.84 -17.32
CA GLY A 121 -14.08 8.83 -18.78
C GLY A 121 -13.15 9.84 -19.43
N THR A 122 -12.19 10.38 -18.66
CA THR A 122 -11.26 11.41 -19.15
C THR A 122 -10.11 10.82 -19.96
N ILE A 123 -9.71 9.60 -19.62
CA ILE A 123 -8.63 8.90 -20.33
C ILE A 123 -9.00 7.45 -20.62
#